data_aad998d02ac3aee98fa076b6392e4a02
#
_entry.id   aad998d02ac3aee98fa076b6392e4a02
#
_cell.length_a   1.000
_cell.length_b   1.000
_cell.length_c   1.000
_cell.angle_alpha   90.00
_cell.angle_beta   90.00
_cell.angle_gamma   90.00
#
_symmetry.space_group_name_H-M   'P 1'
#
loop_
_entity.id
_entity.type
_entity.pdbx_description
1 polymer ?
#
loop_
_entity_poly.entity_id
_entity_poly.type
_entity_poly.pdbx_seq_one_letter_code
_entity_poly.pdbx_strand_id
1 'polypeptide(L)'
;MKINSYAKINLGLHVLDQREDGFHNIVTIFQEISFCDHITIKESNTINFNTNVDWLSRTNNTCVKAINILKTHYPHLPNFEISLQKNIPTNAGLGGGS
;
A
#
# COMPACT_ATOMS: atom_id res chain seq x y z
N MET A 1 1.71 -0.52 -16.88
CA MET A 1 1.65 0.76 -16.15
C MET A 1 2.64 0.71 -14.99
N LYS A 2 3.43 1.73 -14.84
CA LYS A 2 4.41 1.86 -13.74
C LYS A 2 4.01 3.02 -12.84
N ILE A 3 4.03 2.79 -11.54
CA ILE A 3 3.65 3.77 -10.53
C ILE A 3 4.71 3.81 -9.45
N ASN A 4 5.07 5.01 -9.00
CA ASN A 4 5.86 5.20 -7.79
C ASN A 4 4.93 5.45 -6.61
N SER A 5 5.08 4.66 -5.56
CA SER A 5 4.35 4.84 -4.30
C SER A 5 5.29 5.47 -3.27
N TYR A 6 5.12 6.75 -3.04
CA TYR A 6 6.05 7.55 -2.23
C TYR A 6 5.82 7.37 -0.73
N ALA A 7 6.91 7.39 0.01
CA ALA A 7 6.89 7.47 1.46
C ALA A 7 6.48 8.87 1.93
N LYS A 8 6.10 8.93 3.20
CA LYS A 8 5.81 10.20 3.88
C LYS A 8 6.56 10.27 5.21
N ILE A 9 6.75 11.48 5.69
CA ILE A 9 7.16 11.76 7.07
C ILE A 9 6.10 12.64 7.73
N ASN A 10 6.10 12.63 9.05
CA ASN A 10 5.27 13.52 9.86
C ASN A 10 6.13 14.69 10.34
N LEU A 11 5.67 15.92 10.04
CA LEU A 11 6.30 17.14 10.54
C LEU A 11 5.55 17.57 11.81
N GLY A 12 6.07 17.16 12.98
CA GLY A 12 5.38 17.32 14.25
C GLY A 12 4.18 16.37 14.36
N LEU A 13 4.18 15.51 15.34
CA LEU A 13 3.11 14.55 15.59
C LEU A 13 2.64 14.66 17.03
N HIS A 14 1.36 14.97 17.20
CA HIS A 14 0.67 14.93 18.48
C HIS A 14 -0.36 13.81 18.45
N VAL A 15 -0.19 12.82 19.31
CA VAL A 15 -1.14 11.73 19.51
C VAL A 15 -2.14 12.17 20.56
N LEU A 16 -3.43 12.20 20.21
CA LEU A 16 -4.52 12.58 21.08
C LEU A 16 -5.15 11.36 21.75
N ASP A 17 -6.36 11.53 22.29
CA ASP A 17 -7.08 10.47 22.98
C ASP A 17 -7.39 9.28 22.06
N GLN A 18 -7.42 8.08 22.65
CA GLN A 18 -7.80 6.87 21.95
C GLN A 18 -9.30 6.91 21.61
N ARG A 19 -9.62 6.57 20.36
CA ARG A 19 -11.00 6.46 19.88
C ARG A 19 -11.62 5.11 20.26
N GLU A 20 -12.94 5.01 20.16
CA GLU A 20 -13.66 3.75 20.42
C GLU A 20 -13.25 2.61 19.50
N ASP A 21 -12.80 2.91 18.27
CA ASP A 21 -12.31 1.91 17.30
C ASP A 21 -10.88 1.41 17.59
N GLY A 22 -10.25 1.86 18.67
CA GLY A 22 -8.89 1.50 19.06
C GLY A 22 -7.80 2.38 18.46
N PHE A 23 -8.13 3.22 17.48
CA PHE A 23 -7.19 4.19 16.91
C PHE A 23 -7.16 5.47 17.74
N HIS A 24 -6.09 6.24 17.56
CA HIS A 24 -5.92 7.55 18.20
C HIS A 24 -6.15 8.66 17.18
N ASN A 25 -6.73 9.76 17.66
CA ASN A 25 -6.71 11.00 16.90
C ASN A 25 -5.30 11.58 16.93
N ILE A 26 -4.86 12.15 15.80
CA ILE A 26 -3.55 12.77 15.68
C ILE A 26 -3.68 14.18 15.12
N VAL A 27 -2.73 15.04 15.47
CA VAL A 27 -2.52 16.34 14.82
C VAL A 27 -1.10 16.32 14.23
N THR A 28 -1.02 16.45 12.92
CA THR A 28 0.26 16.37 12.21
C THR A 28 0.20 17.03 10.85
N ILE A 29 1.35 17.25 10.26
CA ILE A 29 1.52 17.62 8.84
C ILE A 29 2.24 16.47 8.17
N PHE A 30 1.64 15.91 7.12
CA PHE A 30 2.29 14.91 6.27
C PHE A 30 3.15 15.60 5.21
N GLN A 31 4.35 15.07 5.01
CA GLN A 31 5.22 15.48 3.93
C GLN A 31 5.60 14.27 3.10
N GLU A 32 5.22 14.27 1.82
CA GLU A 32 5.69 13.26 0.87
C GLU A 32 7.18 13.47 0.60
N ILE A 33 7.91 12.38 0.49
CA ILE A 33 9.34 12.37 0.18
C ILE A 33 9.61 11.53 -1.06
N SER A 34 10.80 11.65 -1.66
CA SER A 34 11.13 10.98 -2.91
C SER A 34 11.43 9.48 -2.76
N PHE A 35 11.63 8.99 -1.54
CA PHE A 35 11.79 7.56 -1.29
C PHE A 35 10.50 6.81 -1.61
N CYS A 36 10.56 5.78 -2.43
CA CYS A 36 9.34 5.14 -2.93
C CYS A 36 9.50 3.66 -3.20
N ASP A 37 8.36 2.96 -3.17
CA ASP A 37 8.22 1.64 -3.77
C ASP A 37 7.87 1.80 -5.26
N HIS A 38 8.21 0.79 -6.06
CA HIS A 38 7.88 0.74 -7.48
C HIS A 38 6.85 -0.34 -7.74
N ILE A 39 5.76 0.03 -8.40
CA ILE A 39 4.67 -0.87 -8.75
C ILE A 39 4.55 -0.93 -10.26
N THR A 40 4.52 -2.15 -10.80
CA THR A 40 4.22 -2.41 -12.21
C THR A 40 2.94 -3.22 -12.29
N ILE A 41 1.98 -2.78 -13.10
CA ILE A 41 0.67 -3.42 -13.28
C ILE A 41 0.51 -3.76 -14.76
N LYS A 42 0.19 -5.03 -15.04
CA LYS A 42 -0.11 -5.53 -16.39
C LYS A 42 -1.42 -6.31 -16.36
N GLU A 43 -2.22 -6.19 -17.41
CA GLU A 43 -3.36 -7.07 -17.61
C GLU A 43 -2.87 -8.51 -17.83
N SER A 44 -3.57 -9.47 -17.23
CA SER A 44 -3.18 -10.88 -17.29
C SER A 44 -4.43 -11.78 -17.19
N ASN A 45 -4.24 -13.09 -17.43
CA ASN A 45 -5.34 -14.05 -17.35
C ASN A 45 -5.71 -14.39 -15.90
N THR A 46 -4.80 -14.20 -14.97
CA THR A 46 -4.99 -14.51 -13.55
C THR A 46 -4.45 -13.37 -12.69
N ILE A 47 -4.90 -13.32 -11.43
CA ILE A 47 -4.34 -12.39 -10.45
C ILE A 47 -3.02 -12.98 -9.96
N ASN A 48 -1.92 -12.29 -10.24
CA ASN A 48 -0.59 -12.65 -9.76
C ASN A 48 0.03 -11.47 -9.03
N PHE A 49 0.73 -11.76 -7.95
CA PHE A 49 1.49 -10.78 -7.20
C PHE A 49 2.93 -11.26 -7.01
N ASN A 50 3.88 -10.42 -7.39
CA ASN A 50 5.31 -10.66 -7.24
C ASN A 50 5.95 -9.52 -6.46
N THR A 51 6.91 -9.85 -5.62
CA THR A 51 7.65 -8.87 -4.83
C THR A 51 9.08 -9.34 -4.58
N ASN A 52 9.96 -8.39 -4.28
CA ASN A 52 11.36 -8.65 -3.97
C ASN A 52 11.60 -9.03 -2.50
N VAL A 53 10.57 -9.00 -1.65
CA VAL A 53 10.68 -9.30 -0.22
C VAL A 53 9.92 -10.56 0.14
N ASP A 54 10.54 -11.45 0.93
CA ASP A 54 9.94 -12.75 1.27
C ASP A 54 8.86 -12.68 2.35
N TRP A 55 8.94 -11.67 3.21
CA TRP A 55 8.02 -11.53 4.34
C TRP A 55 6.63 -11.02 3.97
N LEU A 56 6.45 -10.49 2.76
CA LEU A 56 5.14 -10.01 2.30
C LEU A 56 4.34 -11.15 1.69
N SER A 57 3.14 -11.39 2.21
CA SER A 57 2.23 -12.40 1.67
C SER A 57 1.86 -12.06 0.22
N ARG A 58 1.94 -13.07 -0.66
CA ARG A 58 1.56 -12.93 -2.07
C ARG A 58 0.05 -12.96 -2.29
N THR A 59 -0.71 -13.42 -1.32
CA THR A 59 -2.17 -13.58 -1.42
C THR A 59 -2.94 -12.68 -0.47
N ASN A 60 -2.30 -12.19 0.58
CA ASN A 60 -2.92 -11.36 1.62
C ASN A 60 -2.10 -10.07 1.83
N ASN A 61 -2.18 -9.17 0.86
CA ASN A 61 -1.54 -7.85 0.91
C ASN A 61 -2.51 -6.78 0.38
N THR A 62 -2.17 -5.52 0.58
CA THR A 62 -3.04 -4.40 0.21
C THR A 62 -3.30 -4.31 -1.29
N CYS A 63 -2.33 -4.69 -2.12
CA CYS A 63 -2.51 -4.67 -3.58
C CYS A 63 -3.56 -5.69 -4.04
N VAL A 64 -3.46 -6.92 -3.57
CA VAL A 64 -4.43 -7.97 -3.90
C VAL A 64 -5.80 -7.65 -3.33
N LYS A 65 -5.87 -7.13 -2.10
CA LYS A 65 -7.13 -6.68 -1.50
C LYS A 65 -7.80 -5.58 -2.31
N ALA A 66 -7.03 -4.62 -2.81
CA ALA A 66 -7.56 -3.54 -3.63
C ALA A 66 -8.18 -4.07 -4.93
N ILE A 67 -7.53 -5.00 -5.61
CA ILE A 67 -8.08 -5.62 -6.83
C ILE A 67 -9.36 -6.38 -6.52
N ASN A 68 -9.39 -7.17 -5.45
CA ASN A 68 -10.56 -7.94 -5.06
C ASN A 68 -11.77 -7.04 -4.75
N ILE A 69 -11.54 -5.93 -4.07
CA ILE A 69 -12.58 -4.93 -3.79
C ILE A 69 -13.09 -4.31 -5.09
N LEU A 70 -12.20 -3.91 -5.99
CA LEU A 70 -12.58 -3.35 -7.29
C LEU A 70 -13.39 -4.33 -8.12
N LYS A 71 -13.03 -5.61 -8.13
CA LYS A 71 -13.78 -6.64 -8.87
C LYS A 71 -15.17 -6.87 -8.29
N THR A 72 -15.38 -6.63 -7.01
CA THR A 72 -16.72 -6.68 -6.39
C THR A 72 -17.63 -5.61 -6.96
N HIS A 73 -17.11 -4.40 -7.19
CA HIS A 73 -17.87 -3.28 -7.76
C HIS A 73 -17.92 -3.30 -9.29
N TYR A 74 -16.90 -3.89 -9.93
CA TYR A 74 -16.77 -3.96 -11.39
C TYR A 74 -16.50 -5.41 -11.82
N PRO A 75 -17.56 -6.26 -11.92
CA PRO A 75 -17.39 -7.69 -12.18
C PRO A 75 -16.67 -8.04 -13.50
N HIS A 76 -16.66 -7.11 -14.46
CA HIS A 76 -16.01 -7.30 -15.76
C HIS A 76 -14.55 -6.79 -15.76
N LEU A 77 -14.05 -6.32 -14.63
CA LEU A 77 -12.65 -5.89 -14.53
C LEU A 77 -11.71 -7.08 -14.85
N PRO A 78 -10.74 -6.91 -15.75
CA PRO A 78 -9.79 -7.98 -16.05
C PRO A 78 -8.90 -8.30 -14.85
N ASN A 79 -8.21 -9.43 -14.91
CA ASN A 79 -7.18 -9.77 -13.94
C ASN A 79 -5.87 -9.04 -14.24
N PHE A 80 -5.05 -8.86 -13.23
CA PHE A 80 -3.79 -8.14 -13.33
C PHE A 80 -2.65 -8.92 -12.70
N GLU A 81 -1.48 -8.80 -13.29
CA GLU A 81 -0.21 -9.14 -12.68
C GLU A 81 0.39 -7.87 -12.08
N ILE A 82 0.68 -7.91 -10.78
CA ILE A 82 1.28 -6.81 -10.04
C ILE A 82 2.67 -7.21 -9.60
N SER A 83 3.66 -6.38 -9.92
CA SER A 83 5.02 -6.52 -9.42
C SER A 83 5.33 -5.33 -8.52
N LEU A 84 5.66 -5.61 -7.26
CA LEU A 84 6.00 -4.61 -6.25
C LEU A 84 7.48 -4.74 -5.89
N GLN A 85 8.26 -3.72 -6.21
CA GLN A 85 9.60 -3.58 -5.66
C GLN A 85 9.50 -2.76 -4.38
N LYS A 86 9.59 -3.45 -3.25
CA LYS A 86 9.46 -2.86 -1.92
C LYS A 86 10.79 -2.27 -1.48
N ASN A 87 10.84 -0.98 -1.25
CA ASN A 87 11.99 -0.25 -0.73
C ASN A 87 11.70 0.34 0.65
N ILE A 88 10.45 0.74 0.88
CA ILE A 88 10.03 1.38 2.12
C ILE A 88 9.75 0.31 3.17
N PRO A 89 10.41 0.35 4.35
CA PRO A 89 10.09 -0.61 5.41
C PRO A 89 8.68 -0.38 5.98
N THR A 90 8.04 -1.45 6.42
CA THR A 90 6.77 -1.38 7.15
C THR A 90 7.02 -1.07 8.63
N ASN A 91 6.02 -0.51 9.29
CA ASN A 91 6.07 -0.16 10.72
C ASN A 91 7.19 0.84 11.10
N ALA A 92 7.64 1.63 10.15
CA ALA A 92 8.71 2.62 10.35
C ALA A 92 8.20 4.07 10.36
N GLY A 93 6.87 4.27 10.36
CA GLY A 93 6.28 5.61 10.32
C GLY A 93 6.32 6.28 8.94
N LEU A 94 6.74 5.56 7.89
CA LEU A 94 6.94 6.08 6.53
C LEU A 94 5.78 5.79 5.58
N GLY A 95 4.73 5.13 6.06
CA GLY A 95 3.60 4.75 5.21
C GLY A 95 3.87 3.53 4.33
N GLY A 96 4.87 2.73 4.64
CA GLY A 96 5.29 1.59 3.83
C GLY A 96 4.30 0.43 3.74
N GLY A 97 3.33 0.36 4.64
CA GLY A 97 2.29 -0.67 4.62
C GLY A 97 1.08 -0.35 3.75
N SER A 98 1.00 0.86 3.28
CA SER A 98 -0.15 1.35 2.49
C SER A 98 -0.08 0.96 1.03
#